data_4f56bdb14b40d95f5cf1e5fe783abc87
#
_entry.id   4f56bdb14b40d95f5cf1e5fe783abc87
#
_cell.length_a   1.000
_cell.length_b   1.000
_cell.length_c   1.000
_cell.angle_alpha   90.00
_cell.angle_beta   90.00
_cell.angle_gamma   90.00
#
_symmetry.space_group_name_H-M   'P 1'
#
loop_
_entity.id
_entity.type
_entity.pdbx_description
1 polymer ?
#
loop_
_entity_poly.entity_id
_entity_poly.type
_entity_poly.pdbx_seq_one_letter_code
_entity_poly.pdbx_strand_id
1 'polypeptide(L)'
;SGVDDEGESVGEIFGETWGGSSFPFLTTNLDFSNDIYLAPLVVEGGQAPQAGTLSSSVVIEKSGEKIGVVGATTPGLPFLTSAGGVITTPTAQSQALTDAQLAETAAIIQAEVDSLLAANPDVNKVILISHMQVFDYEVQLAELLSNVDIIIAGGSEPVAVDSDDILRDGDVQTEEYPVWRTNAGGTETAIVT
;
A
#
# COMPACT_ATOMS: atom_id res chain seq x y z
N SER A 1 17.56 10.71 1.91
CA SER A 1 19.02 10.74 1.94
C SER A 1 19.43 10.97 3.39
N GLY A 2 20.08 9.98 3.99
CA GLY A 2 20.70 10.14 5.31
C GLY A 2 21.93 11.03 5.19
N VAL A 3 22.07 11.96 6.11
CA VAL A 3 23.33 12.69 6.33
C VAL A 3 23.92 12.21 7.66
N ASP A 4 25.23 12.22 7.76
CA ASP A 4 25.92 11.96 9.03
C ASP A 4 25.86 13.18 9.96
N ASP A 5 26.48 13.07 11.15
CA ASP A 5 26.55 14.15 12.15
C ASP A 5 27.35 15.37 11.66
N GLU A 6 28.11 15.25 10.57
CA GLU A 6 28.93 16.30 9.94
C GLU A 6 28.16 16.93 8.75
N GLY A 7 26.98 16.43 8.39
CA GLY A 7 26.12 16.95 7.34
C GLY A 7 26.46 16.45 5.93
N GLU A 8 27.34 15.47 5.80
CA GLU A 8 27.66 14.82 4.53
C GLU A 8 26.63 13.74 4.19
N SER A 9 26.28 13.61 2.92
CA SER A 9 25.38 12.53 2.50
C SER A 9 26.08 11.17 2.63
N VAL A 10 25.34 10.14 3.08
CA VAL A 10 25.89 8.78 3.23
C VAL A 10 26.47 8.26 1.91
N GLY A 11 25.91 8.68 0.76
CA GLY A 11 26.45 8.36 -0.55
C GLY A 11 27.82 8.98 -0.85
N GLU A 12 28.09 10.20 -0.36
CA GLU A 12 29.38 10.87 -0.51
C GLU A 12 30.46 10.19 0.36
N ILE A 13 30.11 9.76 1.58
CA ILE A 13 31.03 9.04 2.49
C ILE A 13 31.51 7.73 1.86
N PHE A 14 30.65 7.03 1.11
CA PHE A 14 31.00 5.77 0.44
C PHE A 14 31.45 5.98 -1.01
N GLY A 15 31.57 7.23 -1.49
CA GLY A 15 31.99 7.54 -2.85
C GLY A 15 30.95 7.19 -3.92
N GLU A 16 29.70 6.95 -3.52
CA GLU A 16 28.57 6.64 -4.40
C GLU A 16 27.47 7.69 -4.24
N THR A 17 26.98 8.22 -5.35
CA THR A 17 25.81 9.09 -5.35
C THR A 17 24.55 8.23 -5.42
N TRP A 18 23.80 8.13 -4.33
CA TRP A 18 22.50 7.46 -4.36
C TRP A 18 21.49 8.30 -5.13
N GLY A 19 21.00 7.78 -6.25
CA GLY A 19 20.07 8.48 -7.15
C GLY A 19 18.59 8.47 -6.71
N GLY A 20 18.28 7.94 -5.53
CA GLY A 20 16.91 7.73 -5.07
C GLY A 20 16.34 6.38 -5.51
N SER A 21 15.06 6.12 -5.20
CA SER A 21 14.37 4.90 -5.65
C SER A 21 14.12 4.94 -7.15
N SER A 22 14.21 3.79 -7.82
CA SER A 22 13.86 3.65 -9.24
C SER A 22 12.36 3.42 -9.47
N PHE A 23 11.54 3.54 -8.43
CA PHE A 23 10.10 3.32 -8.43
C PHE A 23 9.39 4.37 -7.56
N PRO A 24 8.08 4.59 -7.72
CA PRO A 24 7.28 5.41 -6.80
C PRO A 24 6.93 4.64 -5.53
N PHE A 25 6.68 5.38 -4.44
CA PHE A 25 6.00 4.87 -3.27
C PHE A 25 4.51 5.23 -3.36
N LEU A 26 3.62 4.29 -3.02
CA LEU A 26 2.18 4.48 -3.19
C LEU A 26 1.45 4.47 -1.85
N THR A 27 0.58 5.47 -1.65
CA THR A 27 -0.34 5.54 -0.52
C THR A 27 -1.46 6.55 -0.78
N THR A 28 -2.71 6.17 -0.53
CA THR A 28 -3.89 7.03 -0.71
C THR A 28 -4.22 7.86 0.52
N ASN A 29 -3.77 7.42 1.68
CA ASN A 29 -4.25 7.88 2.97
C ASN A 29 -3.18 8.57 3.83
N LEU A 30 -2.07 8.97 3.21
CA LEU A 30 -1.05 9.81 3.85
C LEU A 30 -1.03 11.20 3.20
N ASP A 31 -1.09 12.24 4.05
CA ASP A 31 -0.88 13.63 3.64
C ASP A 31 0.54 14.07 4.01
N PHE A 32 1.31 14.45 2.99
CA PHE A 32 2.71 14.88 3.11
C PHE A 32 2.87 16.39 3.12
N SER A 33 1.78 17.16 3.08
CA SER A 33 1.82 18.63 2.90
C SER A 33 2.60 19.38 3.97
N ASN A 34 2.69 18.82 5.17
CA ASN A 34 3.43 19.39 6.29
C ASN A 34 4.89 18.89 6.41
N ASP A 35 5.34 18.02 5.51
CA ASP A 35 6.72 17.56 5.47
C ASP A 35 7.48 18.25 4.33
N ILE A 36 8.46 19.08 4.68
CA ILE A 36 9.20 19.91 3.71
C ILE A 36 10.04 19.10 2.72
N TYR A 37 10.37 17.86 3.04
CA TYR A 37 11.18 16.98 2.19
C TYR A 37 10.32 16.06 1.32
N LEU A 38 9.15 15.63 1.83
CA LEU A 38 8.28 14.69 1.13
C LEU A 38 7.22 15.39 0.26
N ALA A 39 6.69 16.55 0.70
CA ALA A 39 5.69 17.29 -0.07
C ALA A 39 6.10 17.56 -1.54
N PRO A 40 7.37 17.94 -1.85
CA PRO A 40 7.79 18.17 -3.24
C PRO A 40 7.84 16.91 -4.11
N LEU A 41 7.80 15.71 -3.52
CA LEU A 41 7.87 14.43 -4.23
C LEU A 41 6.48 13.90 -4.61
N VAL A 42 5.42 14.53 -4.11
CA VAL A 42 4.03 14.09 -4.38
C VAL A 42 3.64 14.43 -5.81
N VAL A 43 3.14 13.44 -6.52
CA VAL A 43 2.61 13.56 -7.89
C VAL A 43 1.18 13.03 -7.95
N GLU A 44 0.46 13.40 -9.02
CA GLU A 44 -0.91 12.95 -9.26
C GLU A 44 -0.99 11.43 -9.44
N GLY A 45 -2.06 10.82 -8.89
CA GLY A 45 -2.36 9.40 -9.03
C GLY A 45 -2.83 9.01 -10.43
N GLY A 46 -2.87 7.72 -10.73
CA GLY A 46 -3.35 7.18 -12.00
C GLY A 46 -2.45 7.41 -13.20
N GLN A 47 -1.23 7.91 -13.00
CA GLN A 47 -0.24 8.15 -14.05
C GLN A 47 0.71 6.95 -14.18
N ALA A 48 1.56 6.95 -15.22
CA ALA A 48 2.66 6.00 -15.33
C ALA A 48 3.64 6.15 -14.14
N PRO A 49 4.27 5.06 -13.66
CA PRO A 49 5.21 5.12 -12.55
C PRO A 49 6.36 6.10 -12.79
N GLN A 50 6.66 6.94 -11.81
CA GLN A 50 7.78 7.88 -11.83
C GLN A 50 8.75 7.56 -10.68
N ALA A 51 10.03 7.42 -10.99
CA ALA A 51 11.06 7.12 -10.02
C ALA A 51 11.17 8.22 -8.95
N GLY A 52 11.33 7.82 -7.69
CA GLY A 52 11.58 8.73 -6.57
C GLY A 52 10.39 9.61 -6.17
N THR A 53 9.16 9.26 -6.57
CA THR A 53 7.96 10.04 -6.26
C THR A 53 7.06 9.35 -5.24
N LEU A 54 6.10 10.11 -4.71
CA LEU A 54 5.00 9.66 -3.85
C LEU A 54 3.70 9.87 -4.63
N SER A 55 2.85 8.85 -4.69
CA SER A 55 1.56 8.92 -5.39
C SER A 55 0.51 8.09 -4.67
N SER A 56 -0.77 8.35 -4.91
CA SER A 56 -1.86 7.49 -4.45
C SER A 56 -1.95 6.19 -5.24
N SER A 57 -1.69 6.27 -6.55
CA SER A 57 -1.80 5.15 -7.48
C SER A 57 -0.96 5.36 -8.73
N VAL A 58 -0.75 4.27 -9.47
CA VAL A 58 -0.13 4.30 -10.81
C VAL A 58 -0.83 3.35 -11.77
N VAL A 59 -0.63 3.54 -13.07
CA VAL A 59 -1.03 2.59 -14.12
C VAL A 59 0.22 2.02 -14.77
N ILE A 60 0.35 0.70 -14.71
CA ILE A 60 1.45 -0.05 -15.34
C ILE A 60 0.93 -0.68 -16.62
N GLU A 61 1.66 -0.53 -17.71
CA GLU A 61 1.39 -1.25 -18.95
C GLU A 61 2.38 -2.41 -19.11
N LYS A 62 1.86 -3.62 -19.22
CA LYS A 62 2.65 -4.83 -19.40
C LYS A 62 2.00 -5.74 -20.41
N SER A 63 2.73 -6.08 -21.49
CA SER A 63 2.27 -7.01 -22.54
C SER A 63 0.92 -6.63 -23.17
N GLY A 64 0.63 -5.32 -23.28
CA GLY A 64 -0.62 -4.80 -23.81
C GLY A 64 -1.78 -4.75 -22.80
N GLU A 65 -1.55 -5.14 -21.55
CA GLU A 65 -2.52 -5.03 -20.44
C GLU A 65 -2.19 -3.81 -19.59
N LYS A 66 -3.21 -3.08 -19.16
CA LYS A 66 -3.09 -1.99 -18.19
C LYS A 66 -3.56 -2.44 -16.84
N ILE A 67 -2.71 -2.26 -15.84
CA ILE A 67 -2.92 -2.67 -14.45
C ILE A 67 -2.87 -1.41 -13.58
N GLY A 68 -3.94 -1.14 -12.86
CA GLY A 68 -3.97 -0.13 -11.82
C GLY A 68 -3.32 -0.66 -10.54
N VAL A 69 -2.45 0.13 -9.93
CA VAL A 69 -1.86 -0.21 -8.63
C VAL A 69 -2.13 0.93 -7.67
N VAL A 70 -2.82 0.64 -6.57
CA VAL A 70 -3.20 1.59 -5.53
C VAL A 70 -2.44 1.26 -4.26
N GLY A 71 -1.98 2.25 -3.51
CA GLY A 71 -1.29 2.05 -2.24
C GLY A 71 -2.13 2.43 -1.03
N ALA A 72 -1.95 1.76 0.10
CA ALA A 72 -2.54 2.14 1.37
C ALA A 72 -1.62 1.80 2.55
N THR A 73 -1.66 2.63 3.58
CA THR A 73 -0.85 2.49 4.79
C THR A 73 -1.74 2.49 6.02
N THR A 74 -1.36 1.75 7.06
CA THR A 74 -2.14 1.75 8.30
C THR A 74 -2.33 3.16 8.87
N PRO A 75 -3.56 3.57 9.20
CA PRO A 75 -3.79 4.79 9.97
C PRO A 75 -3.09 4.81 11.33
N GLY A 76 -2.74 3.63 11.86
CA GLY A 76 -1.96 3.48 13.10
C GLY A 76 -0.49 3.87 13.00
N LEU A 77 0.00 4.31 11.84
CA LEU A 77 1.40 4.68 11.58
C LEU A 77 2.04 5.55 12.68
N PRO A 78 1.39 6.60 13.23
CA PRO A 78 2.01 7.44 14.27
C PRO A 78 2.32 6.71 15.58
N PHE A 79 1.75 5.52 15.79
CA PHE A 79 2.00 4.67 16.97
C PHE A 79 3.10 3.63 16.72
N LEU A 80 3.53 3.50 15.47
CA LEU A 80 4.56 2.54 15.03
C LEU A 80 5.91 3.22 14.81
N THR A 81 5.89 4.48 14.37
CA THR A 81 7.10 5.23 14.02
C THR A 81 6.91 6.73 14.20
N SER A 82 8.02 7.46 14.15
CA SER A 82 8.01 8.92 14.09
C SER A 82 7.67 9.36 12.67
N ALA A 83 6.43 9.72 12.44
CA ALA A 83 5.91 10.07 11.11
C ALA A 83 6.31 11.48 10.63
N GLY A 84 7.06 12.26 11.44
CA GLY A 84 7.45 13.64 11.07
C GLY A 84 6.25 14.55 10.84
N GLY A 85 6.21 15.21 9.70
CA GLY A 85 5.08 16.05 9.26
C GLY A 85 3.97 15.28 8.54
N VAL A 86 4.08 13.97 8.38
CA VAL A 86 3.09 13.15 7.66
C VAL A 86 1.84 12.91 8.52
N ILE A 87 0.67 13.13 7.94
CA ILE A 87 -0.62 12.94 8.60
C ILE A 87 -1.33 11.73 8.00
N THR A 88 -1.86 10.86 8.85
CA THR A 88 -2.68 9.72 8.43
C THR A 88 -4.16 10.07 8.39
N THR A 89 -4.89 9.55 7.41
CA THR A 89 -6.35 9.63 7.32
C THR A 89 -6.91 8.21 7.15
N PRO A 90 -7.89 7.79 7.99
CA PRO A 90 -8.40 8.49 9.16
C PRO A 90 -7.36 8.62 10.28
N THR A 91 -7.58 9.55 11.21
CA THR A 91 -6.73 9.66 12.40
C THR A 91 -7.01 8.49 13.33
N ALA A 92 -6.02 7.65 13.56
CA ALA A 92 -6.13 6.56 14.52
C ALA A 92 -5.97 7.07 15.97
N GLN A 93 -6.54 6.33 16.92
CA GLN A 93 -6.40 6.60 18.36
C GLN A 93 -5.40 5.64 19.02
N SER A 94 -4.99 4.60 18.30
CA SER A 94 -4.03 3.58 18.71
C SER A 94 -3.49 2.87 17.46
N GLN A 95 -2.55 1.96 17.65
CA GLN A 95 -2.09 1.08 16.58
C GLN A 95 -3.22 0.20 16.02
N ALA A 96 -4.09 -0.32 16.89
CA ALA A 96 -5.26 -1.09 16.47
C ALA A 96 -6.36 -0.15 15.96
N LEU A 97 -6.95 -0.51 14.82
CA LEU A 97 -8.04 0.22 14.20
C LEU A 97 -9.39 -0.28 14.72
N THR A 98 -10.34 0.63 14.83
CA THR A 98 -11.75 0.30 15.00
C THR A 98 -12.38 -0.01 13.65
N ASP A 99 -13.51 -0.73 13.64
CA ASP A 99 -14.28 -1.03 12.41
C ASP A 99 -14.64 0.26 11.65
N ALA A 100 -14.97 1.34 12.37
CA ALA A 100 -15.27 2.63 11.76
C ALA A 100 -14.06 3.24 11.05
N GLN A 101 -12.87 3.16 11.64
CA GLN A 101 -11.63 3.65 11.02
C GLN A 101 -11.24 2.78 9.81
N LEU A 102 -11.45 1.48 9.88
CA LEU A 102 -11.20 0.58 8.75
C LEU A 102 -12.17 0.87 7.60
N ALA A 103 -13.45 1.08 7.89
CA ALA A 103 -14.45 1.44 6.88
C ALA A 103 -14.14 2.81 6.24
N GLU A 104 -13.66 3.79 7.01
CA GLU A 104 -13.22 5.09 6.48
C GLU A 104 -11.97 4.93 5.60
N THR A 105 -11.01 4.08 6.00
CA THR A 105 -9.84 3.74 5.19
C THR A 105 -10.27 3.09 3.87
N ALA A 106 -11.21 2.13 3.92
CA ALA A 106 -11.77 1.50 2.73
C ALA A 106 -12.43 2.53 1.79
N ALA A 107 -13.17 3.49 2.33
CA ALA A 107 -13.80 4.55 1.53
C ALA A 107 -12.77 5.45 0.82
N ILE A 108 -11.64 5.75 1.47
CA ILE A 108 -10.53 6.51 0.87
C ILE A 108 -9.89 5.71 -0.27
N ILE A 109 -9.60 4.43 -0.04
CA ILE A 109 -9.05 3.54 -1.05
C ILE A 109 -10.02 3.42 -2.24
N GLN A 110 -11.32 3.20 -1.98
CA GLN A 110 -12.34 3.09 -3.01
C GLN A 110 -12.44 4.35 -3.88
N ALA A 111 -12.37 5.54 -3.27
CA ALA A 111 -12.39 6.79 -4.01
C ALA A 111 -11.21 6.90 -5.00
N GLU A 112 -10.02 6.43 -4.61
CA GLU A 112 -8.85 6.40 -5.50
C GLU A 112 -9.03 5.35 -6.60
N VAL A 113 -9.50 4.13 -6.28
CA VAL A 113 -9.82 3.10 -7.28
C VAL A 113 -10.79 3.63 -8.32
N ASP A 114 -11.87 4.26 -7.89
CA ASP A 114 -12.89 4.83 -8.79
C ASP A 114 -12.31 5.95 -9.67
N SER A 115 -11.48 6.82 -9.09
CA SER A 115 -10.81 7.90 -9.82
C SER A 115 -9.84 7.35 -10.87
N LEU A 116 -9.03 6.36 -10.50
CA LEU A 116 -8.08 5.69 -11.39
C LEU A 116 -8.80 5.05 -12.58
N LEU A 117 -9.87 4.29 -12.33
CA LEU A 117 -10.64 3.61 -13.37
C LEU A 117 -11.40 4.61 -14.26
N ALA A 118 -11.93 5.70 -13.70
CA ALA A 118 -12.60 6.74 -14.47
C ALA A 118 -11.62 7.48 -15.43
N ALA A 119 -10.39 7.72 -14.98
CA ALA A 119 -9.34 8.34 -15.77
C ALA A 119 -8.71 7.38 -16.80
N ASN A 120 -8.74 6.07 -16.52
CA ASN A 120 -8.10 5.03 -17.32
C ASN A 120 -9.07 3.88 -17.63
N PRO A 121 -10.03 4.08 -18.55
CA PRO A 121 -11.10 3.10 -18.82
C PRO A 121 -10.60 1.76 -19.42
N ASP A 122 -9.35 1.71 -19.88
CA ASP A 122 -8.72 0.48 -20.39
C ASP A 122 -8.09 -0.36 -19.26
N VAL A 123 -8.02 0.14 -18.03
CA VAL A 123 -7.59 -0.65 -16.85
C VAL A 123 -8.70 -1.65 -16.50
N ASN A 124 -8.34 -2.92 -16.46
CA ASN A 124 -9.26 -4.01 -16.15
C ASN A 124 -8.75 -4.92 -15.03
N LYS A 125 -7.65 -4.55 -14.40
CA LYS A 125 -7.06 -5.22 -13.25
C LYS A 125 -6.59 -4.16 -12.26
N VAL A 126 -6.97 -4.31 -10.99
CA VAL A 126 -6.52 -3.41 -9.91
C VAL A 126 -5.87 -4.22 -8.81
N ILE A 127 -4.68 -3.80 -8.43
CA ILE A 127 -3.91 -4.36 -7.32
C ILE A 127 -3.83 -3.30 -6.22
N LEU A 128 -4.24 -3.65 -5.01
CA LEU A 128 -4.00 -2.86 -3.82
C LEU A 128 -2.72 -3.37 -3.14
N ILE A 129 -1.73 -2.50 -3.00
CA ILE A 129 -0.56 -2.76 -2.15
C ILE A 129 -0.86 -2.14 -0.79
N SER A 130 -1.05 -2.95 0.23
CA SER A 130 -1.45 -2.51 1.56
C SER A 130 -0.39 -2.83 2.60
N HIS A 131 -0.27 -1.98 3.63
CA HIS A 131 0.59 -2.19 4.78
C HIS A 131 -0.19 -1.87 6.06
N MET A 132 -1.14 -2.77 6.43
CA MET A 132 -2.06 -2.52 7.55
C MET A 132 -1.57 -3.08 8.90
N GLN A 133 -0.47 -3.83 8.93
CA GLN A 133 0.12 -4.43 10.13
C GLN A 133 -0.69 -5.59 10.75
N VAL A 134 -1.90 -5.82 10.32
CA VAL A 134 -2.80 -6.86 10.84
C VAL A 134 -3.51 -7.48 9.65
N PHE A 135 -3.25 -8.74 9.34
CA PHE A 135 -3.77 -9.43 8.17
C PHE A 135 -5.31 -9.41 8.07
N ASP A 136 -5.98 -9.51 9.22
CA ASP A 136 -7.45 -9.44 9.27
C ASP A 136 -8.01 -8.10 8.74
N TYR A 137 -7.22 -7.02 8.74
CA TYR A 137 -7.64 -5.75 8.14
C TYR A 137 -7.64 -5.82 6.61
N GLU A 138 -6.64 -6.47 6.00
CA GLU A 138 -6.64 -6.70 4.55
C GLU A 138 -7.78 -7.63 4.12
N VAL A 139 -8.09 -8.65 4.94
CA VAL A 139 -9.25 -9.53 4.71
C VAL A 139 -10.56 -8.74 4.73
N GLN A 140 -10.75 -7.86 5.72
CA GLN A 140 -11.92 -7.00 5.80
C GLN A 140 -11.96 -5.94 4.69
N LEU A 141 -10.81 -5.36 4.30
CA LEU A 141 -10.73 -4.44 3.16
C LEU A 141 -11.19 -5.11 1.86
N ALA A 142 -10.84 -6.38 1.64
CA ALA A 142 -11.29 -7.12 0.47
C ALA A 142 -12.84 -7.19 0.39
N GLU A 143 -13.53 -7.33 1.52
CA GLU A 143 -15.00 -7.37 1.57
C GLU A 143 -15.64 -5.98 1.41
N LEU A 144 -14.94 -4.91 1.79
CA LEU A 144 -15.43 -3.53 1.77
C LEU A 144 -15.20 -2.82 0.42
N LEU A 145 -14.22 -3.26 -0.36
CA LEU A 145 -13.83 -2.65 -1.62
C LEU A 145 -14.58 -3.27 -2.81
N SER A 146 -14.59 -2.56 -3.93
CA SER A 146 -15.08 -3.02 -5.23
C SER A 146 -14.01 -2.82 -6.29
N ASN A 147 -14.02 -3.63 -7.34
CA ASN A 147 -13.09 -3.51 -8.47
C ASN A 147 -11.61 -3.63 -8.07
N VAL A 148 -11.31 -4.31 -6.98
CA VAL A 148 -9.94 -4.70 -6.59
C VAL A 148 -9.83 -6.21 -6.77
N ASP A 149 -8.89 -6.65 -7.61
CA ASP A 149 -8.70 -8.06 -7.95
C ASP A 149 -7.74 -8.75 -6.98
N ILE A 150 -6.71 -8.03 -6.54
CA ILE A 150 -5.67 -8.57 -5.67
C ILE A 150 -5.34 -7.54 -4.58
N ILE A 151 -5.21 -8.01 -3.34
CA ILE A 151 -4.59 -7.26 -2.25
C ILE A 151 -3.27 -7.93 -1.89
N ILE A 152 -2.16 -7.19 -1.99
CA ILE A 152 -0.87 -7.61 -1.47
C ILE A 152 -0.78 -7.09 -0.04
N ALA A 153 -0.93 -7.99 0.93
CA ALA A 153 -0.93 -7.68 2.35
C ALA A 153 0.51 -7.59 2.87
N GLY A 154 0.88 -6.43 3.39
CA GLY A 154 2.19 -6.16 3.95
C GLY A 154 2.15 -5.84 5.45
N GLY A 155 3.25 -6.13 6.15
CA GLY A 155 3.45 -5.78 7.54
C GLY A 155 2.82 -6.74 8.56
N SER A 156 2.21 -7.82 8.12
CA SER A 156 1.71 -8.92 8.95
C SER A 156 2.39 -10.23 8.53
N GLU A 157 2.37 -11.21 9.40
CA GLU A 157 3.06 -12.48 9.19
C GLU A 157 2.10 -13.67 9.42
N PRO A 158 0.99 -13.80 8.66
CA PRO A 158 0.20 -15.02 8.70
C PRO A 158 1.02 -16.16 8.07
N VAL A 159 0.85 -17.37 8.57
CA VAL A 159 1.35 -18.58 7.90
C VAL A 159 0.26 -19.04 6.94
N ALA A 160 0.23 -18.38 5.78
CA ALA A 160 -0.69 -18.70 4.69
C ALA A 160 -0.02 -19.67 3.71
N VAL A 161 -0.58 -20.86 3.53
CA VAL A 161 0.01 -21.93 2.72
C VAL A 161 -1.06 -22.66 1.92
N ASP A 162 -0.64 -23.25 0.80
CA ASP A 162 -1.45 -24.18 0.02
C ASP A 162 -0.98 -25.65 0.19
N SER A 163 -1.56 -26.56 -0.58
CA SER A 163 -1.27 -27.99 -0.48
C SER A 163 0.15 -28.38 -0.92
N ASP A 164 0.85 -27.49 -1.65
CA ASP A 164 2.17 -27.76 -2.24
C ASP A 164 3.30 -27.16 -1.41
N ASP A 165 2.94 -26.35 -0.36
CA ASP A 165 3.89 -25.74 0.54
C ASP A 165 4.38 -26.69 1.63
N ILE A 166 5.65 -26.53 2.00
CA ILE A 166 6.27 -27.28 3.09
C ILE A 166 6.51 -26.32 4.26
N LEU A 167 5.74 -26.51 5.34
CA LEU A 167 5.93 -25.77 6.59
C LEU A 167 7.29 -26.07 7.23
N ARG A 168 7.90 -25.04 7.83
CA ARG A 168 9.08 -25.23 8.69
C ARG A 168 8.68 -25.94 9.99
N ASP A 169 9.66 -26.57 10.64
CA ASP A 169 9.42 -27.21 11.94
C ASP A 169 8.97 -26.17 12.99
N GLY A 170 7.78 -26.38 13.52
CA GLY A 170 7.14 -25.47 14.47
C GLY A 170 6.15 -24.46 13.88
N ASP A 171 6.09 -24.28 12.56
CA ASP A 171 5.08 -23.46 11.92
C ASP A 171 3.70 -24.15 11.97
N VAL A 172 2.67 -23.35 12.16
CA VAL A 172 1.27 -23.78 12.12
C VAL A 172 0.54 -22.94 11.09
N GLN A 173 -0.07 -23.59 10.12
CA GLN A 173 -0.92 -22.90 9.15
C GLN A 173 -2.02 -22.12 9.86
N THR A 174 -2.15 -20.84 9.54
CA THR A 174 -3.22 -19.96 10.05
C THR A 174 -4.25 -19.66 8.99
N GLU A 175 -3.85 -19.66 7.70
CA GLU A 175 -4.70 -19.33 6.56
C GLU A 175 -4.43 -20.26 5.38
N GLU A 176 -5.40 -20.40 4.48
CA GLU A 176 -5.19 -20.97 3.14
C GLU A 176 -4.63 -19.90 2.21
N TYR A 177 -3.77 -20.28 1.25
CA TYR A 177 -3.17 -19.35 0.30
C TYR A 177 -3.59 -19.64 -1.14
N PRO A 178 -4.01 -18.61 -1.91
CA PRO A 178 -4.38 -17.26 -1.46
C PRO A 178 -5.71 -17.25 -0.70
N VAL A 179 -5.89 -16.25 0.17
CA VAL A 179 -7.19 -16.05 0.82
C VAL A 179 -8.15 -15.37 -0.17
N TRP A 180 -9.33 -15.94 -0.37
CA TRP A 180 -10.35 -15.39 -1.25
C TRP A 180 -11.52 -14.78 -0.46
N ARG A 181 -11.98 -13.60 -0.89
CA ARG A 181 -13.19 -12.96 -0.35
C ARG A 181 -14.06 -12.41 -1.48
N THR A 182 -15.37 -12.52 -1.30
CA THR A 182 -16.31 -11.82 -2.18
C THR A 182 -16.33 -10.35 -1.79
N ASN A 183 -15.98 -9.49 -2.72
CA ASN A 183 -15.87 -8.04 -2.52
C ASN A 183 -17.24 -7.34 -2.60
N ALA A 184 -17.33 -6.06 -2.26
CA ALA A 184 -18.57 -5.28 -2.28
C ALA A 184 -19.20 -5.17 -3.67
N GLY A 185 -18.43 -5.38 -4.74
CA GLY A 185 -18.91 -5.44 -6.13
C GLY A 185 -19.50 -6.80 -6.53
N GLY A 186 -19.41 -7.83 -5.67
CA GLY A 186 -19.90 -9.17 -5.93
C GLY A 186 -18.94 -10.06 -6.73
N THR A 187 -17.70 -9.63 -6.92
CA THR A 187 -16.61 -10.42 -7.52
C THR A 187 -15.64 -10.90 -6.44
N GLU A 188 -14.70 -11.78 -6.79
CA GLU A 188 -13.73 -12.28 -5.84
C GLU A 188 -12.45 -11.41 -5.85
N THR A 189 -11.89 -11.20 -4.67
CA THR A 189 -10.59 -10.57 -4.45
C THR A 189 -9.66 -11.59 -3.80
N ALA A 190 -8.45 -11.76 -4.36
CA ALA A 190 -7.39 -12.57 -3.78
C ALA A 190 -6.55 -11.73 -2.81
N ILE A 191 -6.33 -12.23 -1.60
CA ILE A 191 -5.37 -11.64 -0.65
C ILE A 191 -4.14 -12.53 -0.62
N VAL A 192 -3.01 -11.92 -0.89
CA VAL A 192 -1.68 -12.57 -0.93
C VAL A 192 -0.71 -11.84 0.01
N THR A 193 0.27 -12.54 0.56
CA THR A 193 1.24 -11.98 1.51
C THR A 193 2.64 -12.49 1.21
#